data_9aa75d0be1f8c113f3a47944f55c65b8
#
_entry.id   9aa75d0be1f8c113f3a47944f55c65b8
#
_cell.length_a   1.000
_cell.length_b   1.000
_cell.length_c   1.000
_cell.angle_alpha   90.00
_cell.angle_beta   90.00
_cell.angle_gamma   90.00
#
_symmetry.space_group_name_H-M   'P 1'
#
loop_
_entity.id
_entity.type
_entity.pdbx_description
1 polymer ?
#
loop_
_entity_poly.entity_id
_entity_poly.type
_entity_poly.pdbx_seq_one_letter_code
_entity_poly.pdbx_strand_id
1 'polypeptide(L)'
;MSIIRADSIKNRVGDGAPDFPNGITVTGIVTATVLDTNVATLNVTGGHVNVGTNIQLGDAGIITATSYRGDGGQLTGIDATSIQTGNTSVQTTDTGSDGQIKFTTEGTLRATFSNSGHFLPNANNTYNLGSTSLRWATIYTNDLELSNKGSQNSVDGTWGDWTLQEGETDIFMLNNRTGKKFKINMTEVD
;
A
#
# COMPACT_ATOMS: atom_id res chain seq x y z
N MET A 1 -5.44 0.38 62.93
CA MET A 1 -5.93 0.26 61.53
C MET A 1 -7.44 0.35 61.60
N SER A 2 -8.03 1.31 60.91
CA SER A 2 -9.49 1.48 60.88
C SER A 2 -10.07 0.73 59.70
N ILE A 3 -11.06 -0.11 59.90
CA ILE A 3 -11.72 -0.92 58.87
C ILE A 3 -13.18 -0.49 58.85
N ILE A 4 -13.67 -0.11 57.68
CA ILE A 4 -15.10 0.11 57.43
C ILE A 4 -15.62 -1.13 56.71
N ARG A 5 -16.63 -1.78 57.31
CA ARG A 5 -17.38 -2.85 56.66
C ARG A 5 -18.79 -2.35 56.43
N ALA A 6 -19.20 -2.28 55.18
CA ALA A 6 -20.52 -1.77 54.80
C ALA A 6 -21.07 -2.56 53.64
N ASP A 7 -22.34 -2.89 53.65
CA ASP A 7 -23.04 -3.53 52.54
C ASP A 7 -23.33 -2.50 51.41
N SER A 8 -23.42 -1.23 51.76
CA SER A 8 -23.49 -0.13 50.78
C SER A 8 -22.93 1.16 51.39
N ILE A 9 -22.34 1.98 50.50
CA ILE A 9 -21.88 3.32 50.81
C ILE A 9 -22.69 4.29 49.91
N LYS A 10 -23.39 5.23 50.52
CA LYS A 10 -24.18 6.24 49.83
C LYS A 10 -23.72 7.63 50.22
N ASN A 11 -24.18 8.67 49.49
CA ASN A 11 -23.99 10.03 49.91
C ASN A 11 -24.72 10.32 51.26
N ARG A 12 -24.49 11.46 51.84
CA ARG A 12 -25.00 11.83 53.15
C ARG A 12 -26.52 11.77 53.28
N VAL A 13 -27.24 12.11 52.19
CA VAL A 13 -28.71 12.10 52.16
C VAL A 13 -29.32 10.76 51.75
N GLY A 14 -28.49 9.79 51.31
CA GLY A 14 -28.91 8.44 51.00
C GLY A 14 -29.57 8.26 49.62
N ASP A 15 -29.60 9.25 48.78
CA ASP A 15 -30.29 9.27 47.50
C ASP A 15 -29.36 9.22 46.27
N GLY A 16 -28.07 9.20 46.47
CA GLY A 16 -27.09 9.18 45.38
C GLY A 16 -25.74 8.53 45.73
N ALA A 17 -24.82 8.64 44.80
CA ALA A 17 -23.46 8.16 44.97
C ALA A 17 -22.66 8.99 46.01
N PRO A 18 -21.73 8.40 46.74
CA PRO A 18 -20.82 9.12 47.61
C PRO A 18 -19.85 9.99 46.75
N ASP A 19 -19.57 11.18 47.25
CA ASP A 19 -18.56 12.06 46.66
C ASP A 19 -17.21 11.90 47.37
N PHE A 20 -16.17 11.69 46.60
CA PHE A 20 -14.78 11.59 47.04
C PHE A 20 -13.92 12.67 46.37
N PRO A 21 -13.97 13.91 46.83
CA PRO A 21 -13.35 15.05 46.14
C PRO A 21 -11.84 14.93 45.99
N ASN A 22 -11.18 14.09 46.81
CA ASN A 22 -9.73 13.82 46.71
C ASN A 22 -9.42 12.48 46.07
N GLY A 23 -10.42 11.81 45.47
CA GLY A 23 -10.27 10.53 44.78
C GLY A 23 -10.27 9.33 45.72
N ILE A 24 -10.13 8.14 45.14
CA ILE A 24 -10.08 6.85 45.85
C ILE A 24 -8.81 6.11 45.40
N THR A 25 -8.03 5.63 46.35
CA THR A 25 -6.92 4.71 46.08
C THR A 25 -7.34 3.30 46.44
N VAL A 26 -7.31 2.38 45.48
CA VAL A 26 -7.62 0.97 45.66
C VAL A 26 -6.37 0.14 45.39
N THR A 27 -5.87 -0.59 46.36
CA THR A 27 -4.73 -1.51 46.24
C THR A 27 -5.16 -2.94 45.88
N GLY A 28 -6.23 -3.10 45.19
CA GLY A 28 -6.81 -4.40 44.85
C GLY A 28 -7.61 -4.32 43.56
N ILE A 29 -8.67 -5.14 43.50
CA ILE A 29 -9.55 -5.22 42.33
C ILE A 29 -10.76 -4.30 42.56
N VAL A 30 -11.05 -3.50 41.55
CA VAL A 30 -12.33 -2.78 41.43
C VAL A 30 -13.24 -3.58 40.50
N THR A 31 -14.36 -4.06 41.02
CA THR A 31 -15.41 -4.69 40.22
C THR A 31 -16.57 -3.70 40.11
N ALA A 32 -16.89 -3.28 38.90
CA ALA A 32 -18.00 -2.38 38.62
C ALA A 32 -18.79 -2.89 37.44
N THR A 33 -20.11 -2.76 37.46
CA THR A 33 -20.98 -3.05 36.32
C THR A 33 -20.75 -2.02 35.21
N VAL A 34 -20.52 -0.78 35.60
CA VAL A 34 -20.14 0.33 34.72
C VAL A 34 -19.06 1.13 35.43
N LEU A 35 -17.97 1.38 34.74
CA LEU A 35 -16.97 2.38 35.12
C LEU A 35 -17.15 3.58 34.20
N ASP A 36 -17.97 4.55 34.64
CA ASP A 36 -18.16 5.82 33.95
C ASP A 36 -17.09 6.81 34.42
N THR A 37 -16.17 7.12 33.54
CA THR A 37 -15.08 8.06 33.79
C THR A 37 -15.34 9.35 33.00
N ASN A 38 -16.00 10.29 33.60
CA ASN A 38 -16.13 11.66 33.05
C ASN A 38 -14.82 12.43 33.29
N VAL A 39 -13.69 11.88 32.82
CA VAL A 39 -12.35 12.43 33.02
C VAL A 39 -11.67 12.65 31.69
N ALA A 40 -10.75 13.60 31.64
CA ALA A 40 -9.98 13.90 30.44
C ALA A 40 -9.06 12.74 30.03
N THR A 41 -8.64 11.87 30.95
CA THR A 41 -7.69 10.80 30.67
C THR A 41 -7.89 9.59 31.59
N LEU A 42 -8.00 8.41 31.01
CA LEU A 42 -7.79 7.13 31.72
C LEU A 42 -6.32 6.71 31.52
N ASN A 43 -5.50 6.88 32.56
CA ASN A 43 -4.09 6.53 32.50
C ASN A 43 -3.87 5.11 33.07
N VAL A 44 -3.38 4.20 32.24
CA VAL A 44 -2.98 2.84 32.63
C VAL A 44 -1.46 2.73 32.47
N THR A 45 -0.73 2.83 33.59
CA THR A 45 0.73 2.73 33.61
C THR A 45 1.14 1.33 34.02
N GLY A 46 1.83 0.62 33.15
CA GLY A 46 2.35 -0.74 33.41
C GLY A 46 1.24 -1.80 33.44
N GLY A 47 0.98 -2.42 32.32
CA GLY A 47 -0.02 -3.47 32.18
C GLY A 47 -0.81 -3.33 30.87
N HIS A 48 -1.93 -4.04 30.81
CA HIS A 48 -2.79 -4.10 29.63
C HIS A 48 -4.22 -3.71 30.00
N VAL A 49 -4.89 -3.01 29.10
CA VAL A 49 -6.35 -2.90 29.12
C VAL A 49 -6.89 -4.08 28.29
N ASN A 50 -7.41 -5.10 28.97
CA ASN A 50 -8.11 -6.18 28.30
C ASN A 50 -9.55 -5.76 28.06
N VAL A 51 -9.89 -5.54 26.82
CA VAL A 51 -11.26 -5.30 26.38
C VAL A 51 -11.75 -6.60 25.72
N GLY A 52 -12.89 -7.12 26.17
CA GLY A 52 -13.43 -8.41 25.71
C GLY A 52 -13.49 -8.57 24.20
N THR A 53 -14.59 -9.05 23.66
CA THR A 53 -14.68 -9.40 22.22
C THR A 53 -14.77 -8.20 21.27
N ASN A 54 -15.13 -6.99 21.75
CA ASN A 54 -15.25 -5.80 20.90
C ASN A 54 -14.72 -4.56 21.63
N ILE A 55 -13.75 -3.89 21.02
CA ILE A 55 -13.31 -2.56 21.45
C ILE A 55 -14.07 -1.55 20.59
N GLN A 56 -14.94 -0.77 21.21
CA GLN A 56 -15.58 0.40 20.59
C GLN A 56 -15.00 1.67 21.20
N LEU A 57 -14.31 2.43 20.37
CA LEU A 57 -13.74 3.73 20.74
C LEU A 57 -14.56 4.82 20.04
N GLY A 58 -15.72 5.13 20.58
CA GLY A 58 -16.61 6.23 20.21
C GLY A 58 -16.65 6.74 18.76
N ASP A 59 -17.63 7.53 18.40
CA ASP A 59 -17.90 7.98 17.03
C ASP A 59 -16.86 8.98 16.45
N ALA A 60 -15.95 9.50 17.24
CA ALA A 60 -14.95 10.48 16.83
C ALA A 60 -13.56 10.22 17.42
N GLY A 61 -13.26 8.97 17.77
CA GLY A 61 -11.99 8.62 18.44
C GLY A 61 -10.82 8.46 17.47
N ILE A 62 -9.70 9.08 17.79
CA ILE A 62 -8.40 8.77 17.17
C ILE A 62 -7.67 7.78 18.06
N ILE A 63 -7.27 6.63 17.50
CA ILE A 63 -6.37 5.68 18.16
C ILE A 63 -4.96 5.95 17.67
N THR A 64 -4.10 6.47 18.54
CA THR A 64 -2.68 6.61 18.25
C THR A 64 -1.93 5.43 18.87
N ALA A 65 -1.32 4.60 18.05
CA ALA A 65 -0.51 3.47 18.50
C ALA A 65 0.80 3.41 17.71
N THR A 66 1.87 2.96 18.36
CA THR A 66 3.17 2.77 17.70
C THR A 66 3.10 1.65 16.65
N SER A 67 2.24 0.67 16.86
CA SER A 67 1.97 -0.41 15.88
C SER A 67 0.61 -1.06 16.15
N TYR A 68 -0.01 -1.54 15.08
CA TYR A 68 -1.18 -2.42 15.12
C TYR A 68 -0.76 -3.81 14.68
N ARG A 69 -1.08 -4.84 15.46
CA ARG A 69 -0.79 -6.25 15.15
C ARG A 69 -2.10 -7.01 15.04
N GLY A 70 -2.32 -7.66 13.92
CA GLY A 70 -3.53 -8.45 13.66
C GLY A 70 -3.80 -8.60 12.18
N ASP A 71 -4.89 -9.32 11.85
CA ASP A 71 -5.41 -9.39 10.49
C ASP A 71 -6.06 -8.05 10.13
N GLY A 72 -5.52 -7.39 9.12
CA GLY A 72 -6.04 -6.12 8.59
C GLY A 72 -7.22 -6.26 7.63
N GLY A 73 -7.71 -7.47 7.37
CA GLY A 73 -8.72 -7.75 6.33
C GLY A 73 -10.07 -7.04 6.53
N GLN A 74 -10.36 -6.59 7.76
CA GLN A 74 -11.58 -5.86 8.09
C GLN A 74 -11.36 -4.34 8.24
N LEU A 75 -10.15 -3.86 8.00
CA LEU A 75 -9.88 -2.43 8.07
C LEU A 75 -10.41 -1.76 6.78
N THR A 76 -11.38 -0.85 6.92
CA THR A 76 -11.94 -0.05 5.84
C THR A 76 -11.57 1.42 6.02
N GLY A 77 -11.52 2.18 4.92
CA GLY A 77 -11.15 3.60 4.99
C GLY A 77 -9.68 3.87 5.31
N ILE A 78 -8.81 2.87 5.11
CA ILE A 78 -7.36 3.10 5.22
C ILE A 78 -6.95 3.93 4.00
N ASP A 79 -6.59 5.18 4.24
CA ASP A 79 -5.93 6.01 3.23
C ASP A 79 -4.44 5.61 3.14
N ALA A 80 -4.21 4.40 2.62
CA ALA A 80 -2.86 3.92 2.34
C ALA A 80 -2.43 4.42 0.96
N THR A 81 -1.88 5.62 0.89
CA THR A 81 -1.28 6.16 -0.33
C THR A 81 0.00 5.44 -0.72
N SER A 82 0.55 4.64 0.19
CA SER A 82 1.79 3.88 -0.08
C SER A 82 1.94 2.64 0.80
N ILE A 83 2.56 1.59 0.22
CA ILE A 83 3.18 0.48 0.94
C ILE A 83 4.68 0.77 0.93
N GLN A 84 5.29 0.95 2.10
CA GLN A 84 6.68 1.40 2.19
C GLN A 84 7.48 0.63 3.24
N THR A 85 8.73 0.31 2.89
CA THR A 85 9.75 -0.16 3.82
C THR A 85 11.07 0.53 3.50
N GLY A 86 11.60 1.30 4.44
CA GLY A 86 12.79 2.13 4.22
C GLY A 86 12.56 3.12 3.07
N ASN A 87 13.40 3.07 2.05
CA ASN A 87 13.34 3.89 0.84
C ASN A 87 12.75 3.15 -0.38
N THR A 88 12.10 2.00 -0.16
CA THR A 88 11.41 1.21 -1.19
C THR A 88 9.91 1.30 -0.96
N SER A 89 9.14 1.62 -2.01
CA SER A 89 7.69 1.82 -1.90
C SER A 89 6.92 1.50 -3.19
N VAL A 90 5.65 1.15 -3.00
CA VAL A 90 4.61 1.25 -4.02
C VAL A 90 3.66 2.36 -3.56
N GLN A 91 3.52 3.40 -4.34
CA GLN A 91 2.74 4.58 -3.99
C GLN A 91 1.66 4.87 -5.03
N THR A 92 0.45 5.18 -4.56
CA THR A 92 -0.61 5.72 -5.40
C THR A 92 -0.65 7.23 -5.27
N THR A 93 -0.85 7.92 -6.38
CA THR A 93 -1.11 9.37 -6.43
C THR A 93 -2.31 9.61 -7.31
N ASP A 94 -3.29 10.35 -6.81
CA ASP A 94 -4.48 10.76 -7.56
C ASP A 94 -4.95 12.11 -7.01
N THR A 95 -4.94 13.14 -7.85
CA THR A 95 -5.44 14.48 -7.53
C THR A 95 -6.59 14.88 -8.46
N GLY A 96 -7.27 13.89 -9.02
CA GLY A 96 -8.41 14.09 -9.92
C GLY A 96 -8.38 13.09 -11.08
N SER A 97 -7.88 13.47 -12.25
CA SER A 97 -7.81 12.59 -13.44
C SER A 97 -6.39 12.14 -13.77
N ASP A 98 -5.46 12.24 -12.82
CA ASP A 98 -4.03 12.01 -13.01
C ASP A 98 -3.51 10.78 -12.21
N GLY A 99 -4.40 9.86 -11.85
CA GLY A 99 -4.09 8.68 -11.05
C GLY A 99 -2.90 7.88 -11.58
N GLN A 100 -1.94 7.55 -10.70
CA GLN A 100 -0.74 6.79 -11.03
C GLN A 100 -0.38 5.82 -9.90
N ILE A 101 0.30 4.71 -10.28
CA ILE A 101 0.97 3.82 -9.32
C ILE A 101 2.47 3.90 -9.59
N LYS A 102 3.25 4.28 -8.60
CA LYS A 102 4.69 4.47 -8.67
C LYS A 102 5.44 3.36 -7.94
N PHE A 103 6.47 2.81 -8.55
CA PHE A 103 7.34 1.78 -8.00
C PHE A 103 8.72 2.38 -7.75
N THR A 104 9.10 2.49 -6.49
CA THR A 104 10.39 3.06 -6.05
C THR A 104 11.21 1.97 -5.37
N THR A 105 12.47 1.83 -5.72
CA THR A 105 13.45 0.99 -5.01
C THR A 105 14.70 1.80 -4.73
N GLU A 106 15.25 1.66 -3.52
CA GLU A 106 16.45 2.40 -3.09
C GLU A 106 16.32 3.93 -3.34
N GLY A 107 15.14 4.50 -3.02
CA GLY A 107 14.86 5.92 -3.19
C GLY A 107 14.73 6.39 -4.64
N THR A 108 14.83 5.48 -5.62
CA THR A 108 14.76 5.81 -7.05
C THR A 108 13.48 5.26 -7.65
N LEU A 109 12.69 6.13 -8.30
CA LEU A 109 11.52 5.73 -9.08
C LEU A 109 11.98 4.87 -10.27
N ARG A 110 11.45 3.64 -10.38
CA ARG A 110 11.82 2.68 -11.42
C ARG A 110 10.77 2.59 -12.51
N ALA A 111 9.50 2.52 -12.13
CA ALA A 111 8.40 2.36 -13.08
C ALA A 111 7.12 3.01 -12.57
N THR A 112 6.19 3.26 -13.48
CA THR A 112 4.90 3.85 -13.19
C THR A 112 3.81 3.19 -14.04
N PHE A 113 2.67 2.84 -13.44
CA PHE A 113 1.42 2.75 -14.16
C PHE A 113 0.83 4.15 -14.29
N SER A 114 0.69 4.63 -15.53
CA SER A 114 0.11 5.95 -15.82
C SER A 114 -1.41 5.93 -15.72
N ASN A 115 -2.04 7.09 -15.65
CA ASN A 115 -3.49 7.27 -15.76
C ASN A 115 -4.10 6.73 -17.06
N SER A 116 -3.28 6.58 -18.11
CA SER A 116 -3.67 5.99 -19.40
C SER A 116 -3.52 4.47 -19.43
N GLY A 117 -3.15 3.83 -18.32
CA GLY A 117 -2.99 2.38 -18.19
C GLY A 117 -1.65 1.82 -18.71
N HIS A 118 -0.70 2.67 -19.08
CA HIS A 118 0.61 2.20 -19.53
C HIS A 118 1.54 1.90 -18.36
N PHE A 119 2.25 0.77 -18.42
CA PHE A 119 3.37 0.48 -17.53
C PHE A 119 4.66 1.00 -18.14
N LEU A 120 5.20 2.06 -17.60
CA LEU A 120 6.31 2.83 -18.16
C LEU A 120 7.54 2.75 -17.25
N PRO A 121 8.75 2.56 -17.81
CA PRO A 121 9.98 2.80 -17.07
C PRO A 121 10.14 4.30 -16.78
N ASN A 122 10.76 4.65 -15.65
CA ASN A 122 10.99 6.05 -15.28
C ASN A 122 12.07 6.74 -16.14
N ALA A 123 12.89 5.98 -16.83
CA ALA A 123 13.92 6.52 -17.72
C ALA A 123 14.03 5.69 -19.01
N ASN A 124 14.13 6.38 -20.14
CA ASN A 124 14.26 5.75 -21.44
C ASN A 124 15.54 4.92 -21.54
N ASN A 125 15.44 3.70 -22.08
CA ASN A 125 16.59 2.80 -22.35
C ASN A 125 17.48 2.54 -21.11
N THR A 126 16.89 2.46 -19.91
CA THR A 126 17.63 2.32 -18.65
C THR A 126 17.28 1.03 -17.92
N TYR A 127 16.04 0.59 -17.96
CA TYR A 127 15.55 -0.56 -17.20
C TYR A 127 15.12 -1.69 -18.14
N ASN A 128 15.52 -2.92 -17.80
CA ASN A 128 15.17 -4.11 -18.55
C ASN A 128 13.86 -4.73 -18.09
N LEU A 129 13.13 -5.37 -19.00
CA LEU A 129 12.07 -6.31 -18.66
C LEU A 129 12.65 -7.72 -18.60
N GLY A 130 12.97 -8.18 -17.40
CA GLY A 130 13.74 -9.44 -17.18
C GLY A 130 15.25 -9.23 -17.17
N SER A 131 16.00 -10.33 -17.12
CA SER A 131 17.46 -10.33 -17.11
C SER A 131 18.00 -11.56 -17.86
N THR A 132 19.32 -11.67 -17.97
CA THR A 132 19.98 -12.84 -18.61
C THR A 132 19.66 -14.16 -17.90
N SER A 133 19.40 -14.13 -16.60
CA SER A 133 19.08 -15.31 -15.79
C SER A 133 17.61 -15.45 -15.42
N LEU A 134 16.83 -14.35 -15.48
CA LEU A 134 15.41 -14.31 -15.13
C LEU A 134 14.60 -13.74 -16.31
N ARG A 135 14.06 -14.65 -17.10
CA ARG A 135 13.30 -14.35 -18.32
C ARG A 135 11.81 -14.56 -18.11
N TRP A 136 11.00 -13.80 -18.80
CA TRP A 136 9.58 -14.11 -18.93
C TRP A 136 9.40 -15.38 -19.78
N ALA A 137 8.48 -16.26 -19.37
CA ALA A 137 8.20 -17.47 -20.13
C ALA A 137 7.61 -17.15 -21.51
N THR A 138 6.69 -16.18 -21.55
CA THR A 138 6.00 -15.75 -22.78
C THR A 138 5.59 -14.30 -22.63
N ILE A 139 5.58 -13.56 -23.73
CA ILE A 139 5.02 -12.22 -23.85
C ILE A 139 3.86 -12.27 -24.83
N TYR A 140 2.66 -11.90 -24.41
CA TYR A 140 1.49 -11.76 -25.27
C TYR A 140 1.36 -10.30 -25.67
N THR A 141 1.56 -10.01 -26.92
CA THR A 141 1.46 -8.67 -27.51
C THR A 141 0.94 -8.77 -28.93
N ASN A 142 0.27 -7.75 -29.40
CA ASN A 142 -0.16 -7.64 -30.79
C ASN A 142 1.04 -7.35 -31.69
N ASP A 143 1.64 -6.19 -31.47
CA ASP A 143 2.81 -5.73 -32.20
C ASP A 143 4.01 -5.59 -31.27
N LEU A 144 5.20 -5.73 -31.79
CA LEU A 144 6.43 -5.45 -31.04
C LEU A 144 7.17 -4.28 -31.69
N GLU A 145 7.17 -3.14 -30.99
CA GLU A 145 7.89 -1.94 -31.39
C GLU A 145 9.36 -2.03 -30.98
N LEU A 146 10.26 -1.91 -31.94
CA LEU A 146 11.71 -1.94 -31.77
C LEU A 146 12.31 -0.62 -32.21
N SER A 147 12.66 0.25 -31.26
CA SER A 147 13.24 1.55 -31.56
C SER A 147 14.43 1.85 -30.67
N ASN A 148 15.53 2.28 -31.27
CA ASN A 148 16.68 2.83 -30.56
C ASN A 148 16.88 4.33 -30.88
N LYS A 149 15.78 5.05 -31.13
CA LYS A 149 15.78 6.49 -31.37
C LYS A 149 16.51 7.23 -30.25
N GLY A 150 17.44 8.09 -30.62
CA GLY A 150 18.31 8.80 -29.66
C GLY A 150 19.58 8.03 -29.28
N SER A 151 19.80 6.86 -29.87
CA SER A 151 21.00 6.03 -29.71
C SER A 151 21.43 5.46 -31.07
N GLN A 152 22.42 4.59 -31.08
CA GLN A 152 22.93 3.91 -32.28
C GLN A 152 23.03 2.40 -32.02
N ASN A 153 22.79 1.58 -33.06
CA ASN A 153 23.04 0.15 -32.99
C ASN A 153 24.53 -0.14 -33.23
N SER A 154 24.99 -1.31 -32.82
CA SER A 154 26.40 -1.70 -32.91
C SER A 154 26.79 -2.26 -34.26
N VAL A 155 25.88 -2.43 -35.22
CA VAL A 155 26.15 -3.05 -36.52
C VAL A 155 26.58 -2.03 -37.55
N ASP A 156 25.77 -0.97 -37.73
CA ASP A 156 25.99 0.07 -38.74
C ASP A 156 26.03 1.51 -38.18
N GLY A 157 25.92 1.64 -36.85
CA GLY A 157 25.98 2.95 -36.20
C GLY A 157 24.74 3.84 -36.42
N THR A 158 23.65 3.29 -36.95
CA THR A 158 22.42 4.03 -37.17
C THR A 158 21.36 3.77 -36.11
N TRP A 159 20.28 4.57 -36.12
CA TRP A 159 19.10 4.29 -35.33
C TRP A 159 17.98 3.74 -36.21
N GLY A 160 17.23 2.81 -35.68
CA GLY A 160 16.07 2.21 -36.30
C GLY A 160 14.79 2.47 -35.56
N ASP A 161 13.69 2.29 -36.26
CA ASP A 161 12.33 2.34 -35.74
C ASP A 161 11.49 1.37 -36.57
N TRP A 162 11.15 0.24 -35.94
CA TRP A 162 10.56 -0.90 -36.61
C TRP A 162 9.45 -1.51 -35.78
N THR A 163 8.40 -1.98 -36.47
CA THR A 163 7.33 -2.80 -35.87
C THR A 163 7.40 -4.21 -36.45
N LEU A 164 7.44 -5.21 -35.56
CA LEU A 164 7.21 -6.60 -35.93
C LEU A 164 5.72 -6.88 -35.83
N GLN A 165 5.13 -7.38 -36.93
CA GLN A 165 3.70 -7.67 -37.02
C GLN A 165 3.48 -9.08 -37.56
N GLU A 166 2.50 -9.78 -37.02
CA GLU A 166 2.02 -11.04 -37.56
C GLU A 166 0.94 -10.79 -38.63
N GLY A 167 0.96 -11.60 -39.69
CA GLY A 167 -0.12 -11.76 -40.66
C GLY A 167 -0.72 -13.15 -40.55
N GLU A 168 -1.66 -13.49 -41.41
CA GLU A 168 -2.33 -14.80 -41.41
C GLU A 168 -1.31 -15.94 -41.65
N THR A 169 -0.35 -15.74 -42.52
CA THR A 169 0.63 -16.75 -42.92
C THR A 169 2.09 -16.35 -42.74
N ASP A 170 2.36 -15.11 -42.45
CA ASP A 170 3.70 -14.55 -42.50
C ASP A 170 3.99 -13.57 -41.34
N ILE A 171 5.26 -13.36 -41.07
CA ILE A 171 5.73 -12.31 -40.14
C ILE A 171 6.31 -11.16 -40.95
N PHE A 172 5.95 -9.93 -40.61
CA PHE A 172 6.36 -8.73 -41.31
C PHE A 172 7.19 -7.82 -40.41
N MET A 173 8.08 -7.07 -41.03
CA MET A 173 8.80 -5.95 -40.43
C MET A 173 8.43 -4.65 -41.15
N LEU A 174 7.86 -3.70 -40.44
CA LEU A 174 7.58 -2.36 -40.94
C LEU A 174 8.67 -1.40 -40.48
N ASN A 175 9.34 -0.73 -41.43
CA ASN A 175 10.24 0.36 -41.11
C ASN A 175 9.43 1.65 -40.94
N ASN A 176 9.23 2.12 -39.71
CA ASN A 176 8.41 3.29 -39.40
C ASN A 176 9.01 4.61 -39.90
N ARG A 177 10.33 4.64 -40.18
CA ARG A 177 10.99 5.83 -40.72
C ARG A 177 10.76 6.02 -42.23
N THR A 178 10.64 4.93 -42.97
CA THR A 178 10.56 4.95 -44.44
C THR A 178 9.22 4.49 -44.99
N GLY A 179 8.38 3.88 -44.15
CA GLY A 179 7.13 3.22 -44.52
C GLY A 179 7.32 1.92 -45.32
N LYS A 180 8.57 1.48 -45.54
CA LYS A 180 8.85 0.23 -46.27
C LYS A 180 8.46 -0.98 -45.41
N LYS A 181 7.89 -1.98 -46.08
CA LYS A 181 7.44 -3.24 -45.48
C LYS A 181 8.33 -4.37 -46.02
N PHE A 182 8.67 -5.29 -45.13
CA PHE A 182 9.50 -6.46 -45.40
C PHE A 182 8.81 -7.69 -44.88
N LYS A 183 8.92 -8.81 -45.60
CA LYS A 183 8.50 -10.15 -45.14
C LYS A 183 9.71 -10.88 -44.59
N ILE A 184 9.58 -11.52 -43.45
CA ILE A 184 10.60 -12.41 -42.93
C ILE A 184 10.50 -13.77 -43.67
N ASN A 185 11.59 -14.16 -44.32
CA ASN A 185 11.64 -15.46 -44.97
C ASN A 185 11.77 -16.56 -43.91
N MET A 186 10.81 -17.49 -43.92
CA MET A 186 10.76 -18.63 -43.03
C MET A 186 10.77 -19.91 -43.85
N THR A 187 11.39 -20.97 -43.34
CA THR A 187 11.34 -22.30 -43.91
C THR A 187 10.58 -23.21 -42.96
N GLU A 188 9.60 -23.94 -43.47
CA GLU A 188 8.88 -24.93 -42.71
C GLU A 188 9.87 -26.05 -42.31
N VAL A 189 9.73 -26.50 -41.08
CA VAL A 189 10.48 -27.63 -40.52
C VAL A 189 9.50 -28.62 -39.94
N ASP A 190 9.70 -29.92 -40.21
CA ASP A 190 8.86 -31.03 -39.69
C ASP A 190 9.12 -31.27 -38.19
#